data_eca398664048a30d07b9aad51898a3ef
#
_entry.id   eca398664048a30d07b9aad51898a3ef
#
_cell.length_a   1.000
_cell.length_b   1.000
_cell.length_c   1.000
_cell.angle_alpha   90.00
_cell.angle_beta   90.00
_cell.angle_gamma   90.00
#
_symmetry.space_group_name_H-M   'P 1'
#
loop_
_entity.id
_entity.type
_entity.pdbx_description
1 polymer ?
#
loop_
_entity_poly.entity_id
_entity_poly.type
_entity_poly.pdbx_seq_one_letter_code
_entity_poly.pdbx_strand_id
1 'polypeptide(L)'
;MQTVNNILTPEWSIIDSENNNTIMAPAVVKPNDNGSSIGVKVAENQDELKDAIEVAKQYSSTILVEQKIEGREFSVGILGEEVLPIIELIPKEGFYDYSNKYQPGATEEITPADISRENTKRMQDIALNIFKKLGLEVYGRVDFIMDSNENIYCIEANSLPGMTPTSLLPQEAEANGINYEQLCEKIVEHTLSKY
;
A
#
# COMPACT_ATOMS: atom_id res chain seq x y z
N MET A 1 15.76 -0.86 -11.04
CA MET A 1 14.34 -0.48 -11.04
C MET A 1 13.55 -1.58 -11.72
N GLN A 2 12.70 -2.27 -10.99
CA GLN A 2 11.78 -3.23 -11.60
C GLN A 2 10.49 -2.53 -12.02
N THR A 3 10.03 -2.78 -13.23
CA THR A 3 8.75 -2.31 -13.72
C THR A 3 7.90 -3.50 -14.15
N VAL A 4 6.73 -3.65 -13.56
CA VAL A 4 5.74 -4.61 -14.01
C VAL A 4 4.66 -3.86 -14.78
N ASN A 5 4.52 -4.12 -16.07
CA ASN A 5 3.55 -3.42 -16.92
C ASN A 5 3.68 -1.88 -16.91
N ASN A 6 4.88 -1.34 -16.88
CA ASN A 6 5.21 0.08 -16.72
C ASN A 6 4.80 0.69 -15.35
N ILE A 7 4.57 -0.12 -14.34
CA ILE A 7 4.36 0.29 -12.96
C ILE A 7 5.67 0.09 -12.21
N LEU A 8 6.16 1.16 -11.57
CA LEU A 8 7.37 1.09 -10.77
C LEU A 8 7.07 0.42 -9.44
N THR A 9 7.90 -0.57 -9.07
CA THR A 9 7.88 -1.24 -7.75
C THR A 9 9.28 -1.25 -7.17
N PRO A 10 9.48 -1.42 -5.85
CA PRO A 10 10.79 -1.72 -5.30
C PRO A 10 11.43 -2.92 -6.01
N GLU A 11 12.75 -3.02 -6.01
CA GLU A 11 13.39 -4.28 -6.40
C GLU A 11 13.05 -5.35 -5.36
N TRP A 12 12.74 -6.55 -5.82
CA TRP A 12 12.28 -7.60 -4.93
C TRP A 12 12.82 -8.97 -5.29
N SER A 13 12.81 -9.87 -4.32
CA SER A 13 13.01 -11.30 -4.50
C SER A 13 12.08 -12.10 -3.60
N ILE A 14 11.75 -13.30 -4.03
CA ILE A 14 11.02 -14.28 -3.23
C ILE A 14 12.01 -15.31 -2.68
N ILE A 15 11.85 -15.64 -1.41
CA ILE A 15 12.52 -16.76 -0.77
C ILE A 15 11.48 -17.85 -0.55
N ASP A 16 11.73 -19.03 -1.07
CA ASP A 16 10.93 -20.24 -0.89
C ASP A 16 11.85 -21.49 -0.91
N SER A 17 11.30 -22.69 -1.20
CA SER A 17 12.09 -23.92 -1.28
C SER A 17 13.07 -23.96 -2.47
N GLU A 18 12.87 -23.13 -3.50
CA GLU A 18 13.63 -23.14 -4.75
C GLU A 18 14.47 -21.87 -4.94
N ASN A 19 14.05 -20.76 -4.34
CA ASN A 19 14.63 -19.43 -4.56
C ASN A 19 15.26 -18.86 -3.27
N ASN A 20 16.40 -18.21 -3.42
CA ASN A 20 17.08 -17.49 -2.34
C ASN A 20 16.99 -15.98 -2.54
N ASN A 21 17.20 -15.24 -1.44
CA ASN A 21 17.24 -13.78 -1.48
C ASN A 21 18.38 -13.24 -2.35
N THR A 22 18.06 -12.27 -3.19
CA THR A 22 19.03 -11.51 -4.01
C THR A 22 19.09 -10.03 -3.65
N ILE A 23 18.21 -9.56 -2.74
CA ILE A 23 18.14 -8.17 -2.31
C ILE A 23 19.10 -7.94 -1.15
N MET A 24 19.82 -6.83 -1.21
CA MET A 24 20.71 -6.38 -0.13
C MET A 24 20.01 -5.35 0.75
N ALA A 25 20.43 -5.25 2.01
CA ALA A 25 19.97 -4.17 2.89
C ALA A 25 20.46 -2.79 2.40
N PRO A 26 19.69 -1.71 2.63
CA PRO A 26 18.46 -1.69 3.42
C PRO A 26 17.27 -2.31 2.67
N ALA A 27 16.47 -3.12 3.38
CA ALA A 27 15.40 -3.91 2.79
C ALA A 27 14.18 -4.01 3.71
N VAL A 28 13.02 -4.33 3.13
CA VAL A 28 11.80 -4.68 3.84
C VAL A 28 11.52 -6.16 3.62
N VAL A 29 11.35 -6.90 4.70
CA VAL A 29 11.05 -8.34 4.69
C VAL A 29 9.61 -8.57 5.09
N LYS A 30 8.87 -9.32 4.28
CA LYS A 30 7.42 -9.55 4.46
C LYS A 30 7.09 -11.04 4.31
N PRO A 31 6.32 -11.66 5.23
CA PRO A 31 5.63 -12.91 4.93
C PRO A 31 4.70 -12.69 3.73
N ASN A 32 4.79 -13.55 2.70
CA ASN A 32 4.12 -13.28 1.41
C ASN A 32 2.60 -13.46 1.45
N ASP A 33 2.09 -14.23 2.39
CA ASP A 33 0.67 -14.61 2.51
C ASP A 33 -0.03 -14.04 3.76
N ASN A 34 0.61 -13.10 4.46
CA ASN A 34 0.04 -12.43 5.62
C ASN A 34 -0.35 -10.98 5.30
N GLY A 35 -1.38 -10.51 5.99
CA GLY A 35 -1.84 -9.12 5.91
C GLY A 35 -1.47 -8.28 7.12
N SER A 36 -1.92 -7.03 7.13
CA SER A 36 -1.85 -6.10 8.27
C SER A 36 -0.44 -5.87 8.83
N SER A 37 0.59 -5.94 8.00
CA SER A 37 2.02 -5.79 8.39
C SER A 37 2.50 -6.80 9.44
N ILE A 38 1.78 -7.92 9.65
CA ILE A 38 2.19 -8.97 10.60
C ILE A 38 3.46 -9.65 10.10
N GLY A 39 4.51 -9.64 10.93
CA GLY A 39 5.81 -10.23 10.58
C GLY A 39 6.66 -9.39 9.62
N VAL A 40 6.20 -8.21 9.23
CA VAL A 40 6.99 -7.26 8.42
C VAL A 40 8.10 -6.65 9.27
N LYS A 41 9.31 -6.62 8.70
CA LYS A 41 10.50 -6.03 9.33
C LYS A 41 11.29 -5.19 8.32
N VAL A 42 11.78 -4.05 8.78
CA VAL A 42 12.80 -3.26 8.08
C VAL A 42 14.16 -3.71 8.57
N ALA A 43 15.09 -3.91 7.67
CA ALA A 43 16.48 -4.27 7.92
C ALA A 43 17.40 -3.21 7.32
N GLU A 44 18.17 -2.54 8.15
CA GLU A 44 19.09 -1.48 7.73
C GLU A 44 20.47 -2.01 7.31
N ASN A 45 20.80 -3.22 7.74
CA ASN A 45 22.05 -3.90 7.43
C ASN A 45 21.87 -5.41 7.21
N GLN A 46 22.94 -6.09 6.76
CA GLN A 46 22.86 -7.50 6.36
C GLN A 46 22.60 -8.47 7.52
N ASP A 47 22.99 -8.14 8.74
CA ASP A 47 22.73 -8.99 9.89
C ASP A 47 21.26 -8.87 10.31
N GLU A 48 20.72 -7.66 10.36
CA GLU A 48 19.28 -7.43 10.54
C GLU A 48 18.44 -8.09 9.44
N LEU A 49 18.92 -8.11 8.19
CA LEU A 49 18.22 -8.76 7.08
C LEU A 49 18.12 -10.27 7.30
N LYS A 50 19.16 -10.91 7.76
CA LYS A 50 19.13 -12.36 8.10
C LYS A 50 18.13 -12.63 9.22
N ASP A 51 18.19 -11.83 10.30
CA ASP A 51 17.29 -11.97 11.43
C ASP A 51 15.82 -11.72 11.03
N ALA A 52 15.56 -10.71 10.20
CA ALA A 52 14.23 -10.42 9.69
C ALA A 52 13.65 -11.56 8.84
N ILE A 53 14.48 -12.20 8.00
CA ILE A 53 14.09 -13.38 7.22
C ILE A 53 13.74 -14.55 8.15
N GLU A 54 14.54 -14.83 9.16
CA GLU A 54 14.26 -15.92 10.13
C GLU A 54 12.98 -15.65 10.94
N VAL A 55 12.68 -14.40 11.27
CA VAL A 55 11.42 -14.01 11.92
C VAL A 55 10.24 -14.22 10.93
N ALA A 56 10.36 -13.76 9.69
CA ALA A 56 9.29 -13.88 8.70
C ALA A 56 8.94 -15.34 8.38
N LYS A 57 9.92 -16.25 8.39
CA LYS A 57 9.72 -17.71 8.21
C LYS A 57 8.83 -18.35 9.29
N GLN A 58 8.64 -17.70 10.43
CA GLN A 58 7.72 -18.19 11.47
C GLN A 58 6.25 -17.97 11.09
N TYR A 59 6.00 -17.10 10.12
CA TYR A 59 4.66 -16.69 9.68
C TYR A 59 4.30 -17.25 8.30
N SER A 60 5.27 -17.49 7.41
CA SER A 60 5.04 -17.98 6.06
C SER A 60 6.22 -18.81 5.55
N SER A 61 5.93 -19.78 4.70
CA SER A 61 6.96 -20.54 3.97
C SER A 61 7.55 -19.78 2.77
N THR A 62 6.88 -18.70 2.36
CA THR A 62 7.27 -17.85 1.24
C THR A 62 7.48 -16.42 1.74
N ILE A 63 8.66 -15.88 1.55
CA ILE A 63 9.05 -14.56 2.05
C ILE A 63 9.32 -13.64 0.88
N LEU A 64 8.70 -12.47 0.89
CA LEU A 64 9.01 -11.37 -0.01
C LEU A 64 10.07 -10.47 0.65
N VAL A 65 11.17 -10.23 -0.05
CA VAL A 65 12.19 -9.24 0.34
C VAL A 65 12.21 -8.14 -0.71
N GLU A 66 12.04 -6.91 -0.28
CA GLU A 66 12.01 -5.74 -1.16
C GLU A 66 13.08 -4.74 -0.75
N GLN A 67 13.66 -4.06 -1.73
CA GLN A 67 14.49 -2.89 -1.47
C GLN A 67 13.70 -1.86 -0.66
N LYS A 68 14.29 -1.34 0.42
CA LYS A 68 13.68 -0.23 1.16
C LYS A 68 13.68 1.02 0.31
N ILE A 69 12.52 1.61 0.08
CA ILE A 69 12.37 2.92 -0.56
C ILE A 69 12.18 3.97 0.53
N GLU A 70 12.99 5.01 0.49
CA GLU A 70 12.81 6.18 1.35
C GLU A 70 11.94 7.20 0.65
N GLY A 71 10.87 7.65 1.31
CA GLY A 71 9.94 8.60 0.71
C GLY A 71 8.71 8.86 1.57
N ARG A 72 7.79 9.60 0.99
CA ARG A 72 6.47 9.89 1.57
C ARG A 72 5.51 8.77 1.20
N GLU A 73 4.71 8.33 2.16
CA GLU A 73 3.73 7.26 1.94
C GLU A 73 2.35 7.81 1.60
N PHE A 74 1.70 7.20 0.63
CA PHE A 74 0.39 7.60 0.13
C PHE A 74 -0.51 6.40 -0.09
N SER A 75 -1.82 6.66 0.02
CA SER A 75 -2.84 5.69 -0.34
C SER A 75 -3.85 6.32 -1.30
N VAL A 76 -4.38 5.52 -2.22
CA VAL A 76 -5.35 5.94 -3.23
C VAL A 76 -6.50 4.95 -3.29
N GLY A 77 -7.66 5.38 -2.84
CA GLY A 77 -8.90 4.62 -2.94
C GLY A 77 -9.52 4.71 -4.33
N ILE A 78 -10.17 3.64 -4.74
CA ILE A 78 -10.96 3.57 -5.98
C ILE A 78 -12.34 3.02 -5.63
N LEU A 79 -13.39 3.64 -6.15
CA LEU A 79 -14.78 3.24 -6.01
C LEU A 79 -15.44 3.16 -7.41
N GLY A 80 -15.67 1.95 -7.89
CA GLY A 80 -16.06 1.72 -9.29
C GLY A 80 -14.95 2.18 -10.24
N GLU A 81 -15.20 3.22 -11.02
CA GLU A 81 -14.23 3.89 -11.88
C GLU A 81 -13.74 5.24 -11.32
N GLU A 82 -14.31 5.67 -10.20
CA GLU A 82 -13.96 6.93 -9.56
C GLU A 82 -12.72 6.75 -8.69
N VAL A 83 -11.69 7.57 -8.92
CA VAL A 83 -10.47 7.61 -8.10
C VAL A 83 -10.63 8.70 -7.05
N LEU A 84 -10.52 8.31 -5.79
CA LEU A 84 -10.71 9.20 -4.65
C LEU A 84 -9.52 10.14 -4.43
N PRO A 85 -9.67 11.20 -3.63
CA PRO A 85 -8.56 12.04 -3.18
C PRO A 85 -7.49 11.22 -2.48
N ILE A 86 -6.23 11.52 -2.77
CA ILE A 86 -5.09 10.84 -2.19
C ILE A 86 -5.00 11.18 -0.70
N ILE A 87 -4.68 10.21 0.13
CA ILE A 87 -4.33 10.40 1.53
C ILE A 87 -2.82 10.18 1.73
N GLU A 88 -2.15 11.09 2.43
CA GLU A 88 -0.77 10.94 2.87
C GLU A 88 -0.72 10.40 4.27
N LEU A 89 0.21 9.47 4.50
CA LEU A 89 0.44 8.81 5.78
C LEU A 89 1.78 9.25 6.35
N ILE A 90 1.77 9.93 7.48
CA ILE A 90 2.96 10.46 8.15
C ILE A 90 3.08 9.79 9.52
N PRO A 91 3.76 8.64 9.63
CA PRO A 91 4.03 8.02 10.94
C PRO A 91 4.84 8.97 11.81
N LYS A 92 4.48 9.11 13.09
CA LYS A 92 5.25 9.92 14.04
C LYS A 92 6.58 9.31 14.41
N GLU A 93 6.66 7.97 14.36
CA GLU A 93 7.87 7.20 14.63
C GLU A 93 7.94 6.01 13.68
N GLY A 94 9.13 5.72 13.17
CA GLY A 94 9.39 4.53 12.35
C GLY A 94 8.76 4.58 10.95
N PHE A 95 8.12 3.48 10.55
CA PHE A 95 7.40 3.33 9.29
C PHE A 95 5.94 2.93 9.56
N TYR A 96 5.08 2.93 8.54
CA TYR A 96 3.65 2.62 8.68
C TYR A 96 3.41 1.12 8.93
N ASP A 97 3.83 0.66 10.12
CA ASP A 97 3.69 -0.71 10.60
C ASP A 97 2.32 -0.98 11.26
N TYR A 98 2.16 -2.17 11.82
CA TYR A 98 0.93 -2.55 12.52
C TYR A 98 0.57 -1.58 13.66
N SER A 99 1.54 -1.14 14.45
CA SER A 99 1.33 -0.22 15.56
C SER A 99 0.86 1.14 15.06
N ASN A 100 1.54 1.67 14.03
CA ASN A 100 1.21 2.95 13.41
C ASN A 100 -0.13 2.92 12.66
N LYS A 101 -0.58 1.76 12.17
CA LYS A 101 -1.88 1.58 11.52
C LYS A 101 -3.07 1.61 12.49
N TYR A 102 -2.91 1.08 13.69
CA TYR A 102 -4.05 0.83 14.60
C TYR A 102 -4.01 1.61 15.90
N GLN A 103 -2.87 2.20 16.28
CA GLN A 103 -2.79 3.03 17.49
C GLN A 103 -3.27 4.45 17.18
N PRO A 104 -4.35 4.91 17.84
CA PRO A 104 -4.89 6.26 17.61
C PRO A 104 -3.81 7.34 17.77
N GLY A 105 -3.66 8.18 16.76
CA GLY A 105 -2.73 9.29 16.75
C GLY A 105 -1.25 8.92 16.54
N ALA A 106 -0.92 7.67 16.21
CA ALA A 106 0.45 7.26 15.86
C ALA A 106 0.86 7.73 14.46
N THR A 107 -0.11 7.87 13.56
CA THR A 107 0.09 8.40 12.20
C THR A 107 -0.75 9.66 12.03
N GLU A 108 -0.22 10.67 11.38
CA GLU A 108 -0.97 11.79 10.85
C GLU A 108 -1.43 11.41 9.42
N GLU A 109 -2.72 11.60 9.16
CA GLU A 109 -3.37 11.22 7.91
C GLU A 109 -3.93 12.50 7.27
N ILE A 110 -3.37 12.89 6.11
CA ILE A 110 -3.72 14.15 5.44
C ILE A 110 -4.42 13.85 4.11
N THR A 111 -5.69 14.21 4.01
CA THR A 111 -6.46 14.09 2.77
C THR A 111 -7.27 15.36 2.49
N PRO A 112 -7.23 15.93 1.25
CA PRO A 112 -6.32 15.57 0.15
C PRO A 112 -4.85 15.80 0.50
N ALA A 113 -3.96 14.92 0.04
CA ALA A 113 -2.52 15.02 0.24
C ALA A 113 -1.94 16.33 -0.36
N ASP A 114 -0.99 16.95 0.35
CA ASP A 114 -0.30 18.16 -0.13
C ASP A 114 0.85 17.78 -1.09
N ILE A 115 0.48 17.53 -2.34
CA ILE A 115 1.40 17.26 -3.46
C ILE A 115 0.98 18.04 -4.70
N SER A 116 1.88 18.15 -5.68
CA SER A 116 1.59 18.85 -6.92
C SER A 116 0.42 18.22 -7.68
N ARG A 117 -0.34 19.03 -8.44
CA ARG A 117 -1.42 18.50 -9.31
C ARG A 117 -0.93 17.46 -10.30
N GLU A 118 0.30 17.59 -10.77
CA GLU A 118 0.93 16.64 -11.68
C GLU A 118 1.11 15.28 -10.98
N ASN A 119 1.70 15.26 -9.79
CA ASN A 119 1.91 14.04 -9.01
C ASN A 119 0.59 13.42 -8.55
N THR A 120 -0.39 14.24 -8.15
CA THR A 120 -1.76 13.79 -7.85
C THR A 120 -2.32 13.00 -9.03
N LYS A 121 -2.31 13.61 -10.23
CA LYS A 121 -2.85 12.95 -11.42
C LYS A 121 -2.06 11.69 -11.79
N ARG A 122 -0.74 11.73 -11.76
CA ARG A 122 0.11 10.57 -12.06
C ARG A 122 -0.19 9.40 -11.13
N MET A 123 -0.25 9.66 -9.82
CA MET A 123 -0.51 8.62 -8.81
C MET A 123 -1.91 8.02 -8.97
N GLN A 124 -2.92 8.86 -9.19
CA GLN A 124 -4.29 8.43 -9.46
C GLN A 124 -4.40 7.60 -10.76
N ASP A 125 -3.75 8.02 -11.84
CA ASP A 125 -3.73 7.29 -13.11
C ASP A 125 -3.05 5.90 -12.93
N ILE A 126 -1.96 5.83 -12.16
CA ILE A 126 -1.27 4.57 -11.83
C ILE A 126 -2.19 3.67 -10.99
N ALA A 127 -2.84 4.21 -9.95
CA ALA A 127 -3.74 3.46 -9.09
C ALA A 127 -4.90 2.82 -9.88
N LEU A 128 -5.56 3.61 -10.74
CA LEU A 128 -6.65 3.11 -11.59
C LEU A 128 -6.16 2.04 -12.59
N ASN A 129 -4.97 2.22 -13.15
CA ASN A 129 -4.37 1.23 -14.05
C ASN A 129 -4.08 -0.10 -13.31
N ILE A 130 -3.54 -0.04 -12.09
CA ILE A 130 -3.31 -1.22 -11.25
C ILE A 130 -4.64 -1.91 -10.93
N PHE A 131 -5.63 -1.16 -10.47
CA PHE A 131 -6.96 -1.63 -10.12
C PHE A 131 -7.58 -2.44 -11.28
N LYS A 132 -7.58 -1.87 -12.50
CA LYS A 132 -8.10 -2.53 -13.71
C LYS A 132 -7.29 -3.76 -14.11
N LYS A 133 -5.96 -3.69 -14.04
CA LYS A 133 -5.07 -4.82 -14.42
C LYS A 133 -5.16 -6.01 -13.47
N LEU A 134 -5.44 -5.77 -12.20
CA LEU A 134 -5.69 -6.82 -11.21
C LEU A 134 -7.11 -7.38 -11.28
N GLY A 135 -7.97 -6.85 -12.15
CA GLY A 135 -9.37 -7.25 -12.26
C GLY A 135 -10.20 -6.86 -11.03
N LEU A 136 -9.79 -5.83 -10.31
CA LEU A 136 -10.61 -5.26 -9.25
C LEU A 136 -11.73 -4.44 -9.88
N GLU A 137 -12.93 -4.45 -9.29
CA GLU A 137 -14.09 -3.93 -10.02
C GLU A 137 -14.97 -2.99 -9.19
N VAL A 138 -15.20 -3.26 -7.90
CA VAL A 138 -16.15 -2.50 -7.09
C VAL A 138 -15.46 -1.41 -6.29
N TYR A 139 -14.48 -1.79 -5.51
CA TYR A 139 -13.66 -0.87 -4.72
C TYR A 139 -12.31 -1.51 -4.40
N GLY A 140 -11.36 -0.68 -4.06
CA GLY A 140 -10.03 -1.13 -3.67
C GLY A 140 -9.17 0.05 -3.27
N ARG A 141 -7.93 -0.24 -2.87
CA ARG A 141 -6.96 0.76 -2.46
C ARG A 141 -5.58 0.35 -2.95
N VAL A 142 -4.81 1.30 -3.42
CA VAL A 142 -3.43 1.09 -3.83
C VAL A 142 -2.53 1.99 -3.01
N ASP A 143 -1.48 1.41 -2.42
CA ASP A 143 -0.56 2.09 -1.53
C ASP A 143 0.79 2.34 -2.23
N PHE A 144 1.36 3.53 -2.02
CA PHE A 144 2.53 4.03 -2.74
C PHE A 144 3.57 4.64 -1.79
N ILE A 145 4.83 4.61 -2.24
CA ILE A 145 5.89 5.50 -1.73
C ILE A 145 6.35 6.39 -2.87
N MET A 146 6.48 7.68 -2.62
CA MET A 146 7.06 8.64 -3.55
C MET A 146 8.41 9.11 -2.99
N ASP A 147 9.49 8.83 -3.72
CA ASP A 147 10.84 9.22 -3.33
C ASP A 147 11.11 10.73 -3.53
N SER A 148 12.30 11.20 -3.13
CA SER A 148 12.72 12.60 -3.27
C SER A 148 12.88 13.06 -4.73
N ASN A 149 12.92 12.13 -5.68
CA ASN A 149 12.97 12.41 -7.12
C ASN A 149 11.59 12.33 -7.78
N GLU A 150 10.53 12.25 -6.96
CA GLU A 150 9.14 12.11 -7.39
C GLU A 150 8.85 10.82 -8.19
N ASN A 151 9.67 9.77 -7.99
CA ASN A 151 9.34 8.44 -8.49
C ASN A 151 8.27 7.82 -7.58
N ILE A 152 7.19 7.31 -8.18
CA ILE A 152 6.03 6.73 -7.48
C ILE A 152 6.14 5.21 -7.55
N TYR A 153 6.43 4.59 -6.42
CA TYR A 153 6.54 3.13 -6.28
C TYR A 153 5.23 2.56 -5.73
N CYS A 154 4.63 1.63 -6.46
CA CYS A 154 3.52 0.84 -5.93
C CYS A 154 4.05 -0.20 -4.95
N ILE A 155 3.49 -0.23 -3.75
CA ILE A 155 3.88 -1.13 -2.66
C ILE A 155 2.91 -2.30 -2.54
N GLU A 156 1.61 -2.01 -2.52
CA GLU A 156 0.57 -3.04 -2.45
C GLU A 156 -0.76 -2.56 -3.05
N ALA A 157 -1.61 -3.52 -3.41
CA ALA A 157 -2.99 -3.28 -3.77
C ALA A 157 -3.92 -4.10 -2.87
N ASN A 158 -4.90 -3.43 -2.29
CA ASN A 158 -5.84 -4.00 -1.32
C ASN A 158 -7.21 -4.16 -1.99
N SER A 159 -7.64 -5.41 -2.21
CA SER A 159 -8.95 -5.72 -2.82
C SER A 159 -10.12 -5.58 -1.83
N LEU A 160 -9.85 -5.67 -0.54
CA LEU A 160 -10.83 -5.49 0.55
C LEU A 160 -10.22 -4.56 1.62
N PRO A 161 -10.05 -3.26 1.33
CA PRO A 161 -9.51 -2.32 2.29
C PRO A 161 -10.42 -2.19 3.51
N GLY A 162 -9.86 -1.76 4.63
CA GLY A 162 -10.60 -1.53 5.87
C GLY A 162 -11.76 -0.56 5.66
N MET A 163 -12.89 -0.86 6.31
CA MET A 163 -14.14 -0.12 6.19
C MET A 163 -14.66 0.37 7.55
N THR A 164 -13.77 0.57 8.54
CA THR A 164 -14.16 1.31 9.75
C THR A 164 -14.20 2.81 9.46
N PRO A 165 -14.94 3.63 10.21
CA PRO A 165 -14.98 5.09 9.98
C PRO A 165 -13.62 5.77 9.99
N THR A 166 -12.62 5.17 10.63
CA THR A 166 -11.23 5.67 10.68
C THR A 166 -10.30 4.99 9.68
N SER A 167 -10.82 4.12 8.81
CA SER A 167 -10.01 3.51 7.74
C SER A 167 -9.75 4.50 6.61
N LEU A 168 -8.68 4.31 5.85
CA LEU A 168 -8.23 5.24 4.82
C LEU A 168 -9.27 5.45 3.71
N LEU A 169 -9.86 4.37 3.18
CA LEU A 169 -10.86 4.48 2.10
C LEU A 169 -12.10 5.32 2.50
N PRO A 170 -12.73 5.14 3.68
CA PRO A 170 -13.77 6.05 4.14
C PRO A 170 -13.34 7.51 4.29
N GLN A 171 -12.12 7.78 4.74
CA GLN A 171 -11.59 9.15 4.85
C GLN A 171 -11.39 9.79 3.46
N GLU A 172 -10.84 9.03 2.51
CA GLU A 172 -10.70 9.46 1.12
C GLU A 172 -12.08 9.73 0.48
N ALA A 173 -13.08 8.89 0.76
CA ALA A 173 -14.46 9.10 0.29
C ALA A 173 -15.07 10.36 0.91
N GLU A 174 -14.89 10.60 2.21
CA GLU A 174 -15.37 11.80 2.89
C GLU A 174 -14.75 13.08 2.33
N ALA A 175 -13.44 13.06 2.05
CA ALA A 175 -12.75 14.17 1.37
C ALA A 175 -13.28 14.43 -0.05
N ASN A 176 -13.91 13.43 -0.68
CA ASN A 176 -14.60 13.53 -1.97
C ASN A 176 -16.10 13.90 -1.82
N GLY A 177 -16.57 14.19 -0.61
CA GLY A 177 -17.96 14.53 -0.33
C GLY A 177 -18.91 13.32 -0.24
N ILE A 178 -18.39 12.10 -0.13
CA ILE A 178 -19.13 10.85 0.02
C ILE A 178 -19.04 10.42 1.49
N ASN A 179 -20.11 10.58 2.25
CA ASN A 179 -20.10 10.13 3.64
C ASN A 179 -20.11 8.60 3.75
N TYR A 180 -19.89 8.07 4.95
CA TYR A 180 -19.74 6.63 5.18
C TYR A 180 -20.97 5.81 4.73
N GLU A 181 -22.19 6.30 4.98
CA GLU A 181 -23.42 5.63 4.58
C GLU A 181 -23.52 5.57 3.05
N GLN A 182 -23.27 6.69 2.38
CA GLN A 182 -23.25 6.77 0.91
C GLN A 182 -22.15 5.89 0.30
N LEU A 183 -20.98 5.78 0.95
CA LEU A 183 -19.92 4.88 0.51
C LEU A 183 -20.41 3.43 0.54
N CYS A 184 -21.04 3.00 1.62
CA CYS A 184 -21.60 1.65 1.75
C CYS A 184 -22.68 1.39 0.68
N GLU A 185 -23.60 2.35 0.46
CA GLU A 185 -24.63 2.25 -0.56
C GLU A 185 -24.01 2.10 -1.98
N LYS A 186 -23.04 2.95 -2.33
CA LYS A 186 -22.36 2.90 -3.63
C LYS A 186 -21.63 1.56 -3.85
N ILE A 187 -20.99 1.00 -2.82
CA ILE A 187 -20.36 -0.33 -2.90
C ILE A 187 -21.42 -1.40 -3.24
N VAL A 188 -22.58 -1.35 -2.59
CA VAL A 188 -23.69 -2.28 -2.87
C VAL A 188 -24.22 -2.07 -4.29
N GLU A 189 -24.47 -0.83 -4.70
CA GLU A 189 -24.94 -0.48 -6.06
C GLU A 189 -23.98 -0.99 -7.14
N HIS A 190 -22.69 -0.70 -7.01
CA HIS A 190 -21.65 -1.19 -7.93
C HIS A 190 -21.60 -2.71 -7.97
N THR A 191 -21.79 -3.37 -6.82
CA THR A 191 -21.84 -4.84 -6.77
C THR A 191 -23.06 -5.39 -7.52
N LEU A 192 -24.25 -4.82 -7.28
CA LEU A 192 -25.50 -5.27 -7.91
C LEU A 192 -25.53 -5.00 -9.43
N SER A 193 -24.86 -3.94 -9.88
CA SER A 193 -24.82 -3.60 -11.32
C SER A 193 -24.05 -4.61 -12.18
N LYS A 194 -23.36 -5.58 -11.57
CA LYS A 194 -22.63 -6.66 -12.25
C LYS A 194 -23.48 -7.89 -12.56
N TYR A 195 -24.62 -7.99 -11.93
CA TYR A 195 -25.56 -9.12 -12.05
C TYR A 195 -26.89 -8.68 -12.64
#